data_17963825c80501e308b7f35824530468
#
_entry.id   17963825c80501e308b7f35824530468
#
_cell.length_a   1.000
_cell.length_b   1.000
_cell.length_c   1.000
_cell.angle_alpha   90.00
_cell.angle_beta   90.00
_cell.angle_gamma   90.00
#
_symmetry.space_group_name_H-M   'P 1'
#
loop_
_entity.id
_entity.type
_entity.pdbx_description
1 polymer ?
#
loop_
_entity_poly.entity_id
_entity_poly.type
_entity_poly.pdbx_seq_one_letter_code
_entity_poly.pdbx_strand_id
1 'polypeptide(L)'
;MADDSNNIAYNIKEMNLTNSSEPLTKLSKAELLEKCDKLGITKCKSKNKSELIELINAKKPKKVELLIEDDTIEESNDENINKILMDVSKETSNTIITSALNGIKHLKPLIKWSGGKSDEIKMFEKYFPEHYSTYIEPFVGGGSVYFYLNPINAVISDVHKELIDLYKSIGKGKSQEIYEFMKQYPNDENTYYKVRDEIEIKDEVDSAKRFYYQRKTCFRGMLRYNKNGKFNIPFGRYKTINYSELLNKDYETLLSRTEILNKGFEYIFENYNDENNFMFLDPPYDSEFTDYGYCQFGKEEQKKLATLFKNTKIKCLMVIGKTKFIQELYDGYIVAEYDKKYKFKLYDNRIGDEINTKHLIIKNY
;
A
#
# COMPACT_ATOMS: atom_id res chain seq x y z
N MET A 1 11.99 -38.90 0.99
CA MET A 1 12.57 -37.92 0.05
C MET A 1 12.04 -38.26 -1.30
N ALA A 2 10.95 -37.69 -1.70
CA ALA A 2 10.38 -37.75 -3.05
C ALA A 2 9.51 -36.50 -3.15
N ASP A 3 9.96 -35.65 -3.98
CA ASP A 3 9.34 -35.08 -5.17
C ASP A 3 8.36 -33.92 -4.95
N ASP A 4 8.95 -32.70 -4.77
CA ASP A 4 8.22 -31.40 -4.79
C ASP A 4 8.23 -30.72 -6.19
N SER A 5 8.70 -31.40 -7.24
CA SER A 5 8.79 -30.85 -8.60
C SER A 5 7.47 -30.88 -9.39
N ASN A 6 6.43 -31.54 -8.90
CA ASN A 6 5.15 -31.69 -9.61
C ASN A 6 4.10 -30.60 -9.30
N ASN A 7 4.31 -29.76 -8.28
CA ASN A 7 3.30 -28.75 -7.89
C ASN A 7 3.37 -27.44 -8.70
N ILE A 8 4.50 -27.16 -9.36
CA ILE A 8 4.65 -25.94 -10.18
C ILE A 8 4.02 -26.12 -11.56
N ALA A 9 4.05 -27.35 -12.10
CA ALA A 9 3.47 -27.64 -13.41
C ALA A 9 1.93 -27.65 -13.43
N TYR A 10 1.27 -27.92 -12.30
CA TYR A 10 -0.21 -27.93 -12.22
C TYR A 10 -0.82 -26.54 -12.21
N ASN A 11 -0.16 -25.56 -11.58
CA ASN A 11 -0.70 -24.17 -11.51
C ASN A 11 -0.60 -23.41 -12.84
N ILE A 12 0.28 -23.81 -13.75
CA ILE A 12 0.39 -23.18 -15.08
C ILE A 12 -0.68 -23.70 -16.04
N LYS A 13 -1.19 -24.92 -15.83
CA LYS A 13 -2.22 -25.52 -16.69
C LYS A 13 -3.63 -25.00 -16.42
N GLU A 14 -3.94 -24.59 -15.18
CA GLU A 14 -5.27 -24.02 -14.84
C GLU A 14 -5.43 -22.54 -15.22
N MET A 15 -4.34 -21.78 -15.38
CA MET A 15 -4.41 -20.39 -15.88
C MET A 15 -4.66 -20.26 -17.39
N ASN A 16 -4.61 -21.34 -18.15
CA ASN A 16 -4.81 -21.33 -19.62
C ASN A 16 -6.19 -21.80 -20.10
N LEU A 17 -7.16 -22.03 -19.21
CA LEU A 17 -8.44 -22.67 -19.57
C LEU A 17 -9.68 -21.76 -19.58
N THR A 18 -9.53 -20.42 -19.57
CA THR A 18 -10.67 -19.50 -19.79
C THR A 18 -10.32 -18.37 -20.74
N ASN A 19 -10.03 -18.66 -22.02
CA ASN A 19 -10.13 -17.67 -23.09
C ASN A 19 -10.37 -18.32 -24.44
N SER A 20 -11.53 -18.94 -24.62
CA SER A 20 -12.11 -19.15 -25.95
C SER A 20 -12.82 -17.85 -26.36
N SER A 21 -12.08 -16.79 -26.67
CA SER A 21 -12.68 -15.60 -27.27
C SER A 21 -12.83 -15.83 -28.77
N GLU A 22 -14.06 -15.73 -29.27
CA GLU A 22 -14.33 -15.68 -30.73
C GLU A 22 -13.39 -14.69 -31.42
N PRO A 23 -12.92 -15.00 -32.66
CA PRO A 23 -12.08 -14.09 -33.41
C PRO A 23 -12.75 -12.72 -33.56
N LEU A 24 -12.03 -11.62 -33.36
CA LEU A 24 -12.55 -10.24 -33.45
C LEU A 24 -13.32 -9.98 -34.78
N THR A 25 -12.95 -10.69 -35.83
CA THR A 25 -13.59 -10.61 -37.14
C THR A 25 -15.04 -11.11 -37.15
N LYS A 26 -15.43 -11.97 -36.20
CA LYS A 26 -16.79 -12.49 -36.05
C LYS A 26 -17.73 -11.59 -35.24
N LEU A 27 -17.15 -10.71 -34.41
CA LEU A 27 -17.91 -9.82 -33.53
C LEU A 27 -18.64 -8.74 -34.30
N SER A 28 -19.82 -8.34 -33.84
CA SER A 28 -20.55 -7.19 -34.33
C SER A 28 -19.86 -5.86 -34.01
N LYS A 29 -20.23 -4.78 -34.68
CA LYS A 29 -19.69 -3.43 -34.38
C LYS A 29 -19.99 -3.02 -32.93
N ALA A 30 -21.14 -3.38 -32.37
CA ALA A 30 -21.55 -3.07 -31.01
C ALA A 30 -20.59 -3.76 -29.97
N GLU A 31 -20.32 -5.04 -30.17
CA GLU A 31 -19.40 -5.82 -29.30
C GLU A 31 -17.96 -5.32 -29.41
N LEU A 32 -17.52 -4.86 -30.58
CA LEU A 32 -16.19 -4.26 -30.74
C LEU A 32 -16.11 -2.89 -30.03
N LEU A 33 -17.17 -2.08 -30.04
CA LEU A 33 -17.23 -0.83 -29.28
C LEU A 33 -17.18 -1.08 -27.78
N GLU A 34 -17.89 -2.09 -27.27
CA GLU A 34 -17.83 -2.50 -25.87
C GLU A 34 -16.42 -2.96 -25.46
N LYS A 35 -15.72 -3.70 -26.35
CA LYS A 35 -14.33 -4.07 -26.13
C LYS A 35 -13.39 -2.85 -26.14
N CYS A 36 -13.64 -1.87 -26.99
CA CYS A 36 -12.89 -0.60 -26.98
C CYS A 36 -13.08 0.15 -25.66
N ASP A 37 -14.29 0.22 -25.12
CA ASP A 37 -14.57 0.85 -23.83
C ASP A 37 -13.86 0.13 -22.67
N LYS A 38 -13.90 -1.21 -22.65
CA LYS A 38 -13.17 -2.02 -21.66
C LYS A 38 -11.65 -1.85 -21.73
N LEU A 39 -11.10 -1.55 -22.91
CA LEU A 39 -9.67 -1.29 -23.14
C LEU A 39 -9.29 0.20 -22.99
N GLY A 40 -10.24 1.07 -22.61
CA GLY A 40 -10.01 2.50 -22.47
C GLY A 40 -9.65 3.20 -23.79
N ILE A 41 -10.16 2.72 -24.94
CA ILE A 41 -9.97 3.33 -26.25
C ILE A 41 -11.04 4.37 -26.48
N THR A 42 -10.68 5.64 -26.47
CA THR A 42 -11.60 6.77 -26.70
C THR A 42 -11.73 7.12 -28.19
N LYS A 43 -12.77 7.86 -28.55
CA LYS A 43 -13.03 8.34 -29.94
C LYS A 43 -13.22 7.24 -30.99
N CYS A 44 -13.76 6.07 -30.60
CA CYS A 44 -13.98 4.92 -31.47
C CYS A 44 -15.41 4.84 -32.09
N LYS A 45 -16.39 5.59 -31.57
CA LYS A 45 -17.82 5.50 -32.01
C LYS A 45 -18.05 5.74 -33.52
N SER A 46 -17.26 6.62 -34.15
CA SER A 46 -17.34 6.94 -35.59
C SER A 46 -16.56 5.96 -36.47
N LYS A 47 -15.84 5.02 -35.91
CA LYS A 47 -14.96 4.08 -36.64
C LYS A 47 -15.75 2.92 -37.26
N ASN A 48 -15.26 2.42 -38.40
CA ASN A 48 -15.78 1.21 -39.00
C ASN A 48 -15.24 -0.07 -38.30
N LYS A 49 -15.76 -1.23 -38.68
CA LYS A 49 -15.43 -2.52 -38.03
C LYS A 49 -13.94 -2.86 -38.14
N SER A 50 -13.31 -2.62 -39.29
CA SER A 50 -11.89 -2.90 -39.51
C SER A 50 -11.01 -2.00 -38.65
N GLU A 51 -11.31 -0.71 -38.61
CA GLU A 51 -10.57 0.26 -37.75
C GLU A 51 -10.70 -0.05 -36.25
N LEU A 52 -11.84 -0.56 -35.78
CA LEU A 52 -12.04 -0.98 -34.39
C LEU A 52 -11.20 -2.21 -34.08
N ILE A 53 -11.11 -3.17 -34.98
CA ILE A 53 -10.25 -4.35 -34.81
C ILE A 53 -8.78 -3.97 -34.76
N GLU A 54 -8.32 -3.05 -35.62
CA GLU A 54 -6.95 -2.54 -35.60
C GLU A 54 -6.61 -1.84 -34.27
N LEU A 55 -7.51 -0.98 -33.77
CA LEU A 55 -7.34 -0.30 -32.50
C LEU A 55 -7.26 -1.28 -31.30
N ILE A 56 -8.10 -2.32 -31.31
CA ILE A 56 -8.10 -3.35 -30.29
C ILE A 56 -6.80 -4.16 -30.35
N ASN A 57 -6.34 -4.55 -31.57
CA ASN A 57 -5.11 -5.30 -31.76
C ASN A 57 -3.86 -4.47 -31.42
N ALA A 58 -3.87 -3.16 -31.70
CA ALA A 58 -2.78 -2.27 -31.34
C ALA A 58 -2.61 -2.10 -29.80
N LYS A 59 -3.72 -2.28 -29.05
CA LYS A 59 -3.70 -2.27 -27.57
C LYS A 59 -3.47 -3.63 -26.91
N LYS A 60 -3.50 -4.75 -27.68
CA LYS A 60 -3.09 -6.04 -27.17
C LYS A 60 -1.57 -6.09 -27.08
N PRO A 61 -0.98 -6.64 -26.02
CA PRO A 61 0.47 -6.89 -25.97
C PRO A 61 0.84 -7.80 -27.15
N LYS A 62 1.88 -7.42 -27.90
CA LYS A 62 2.41 -8.25 -28.99
C LYS A 62 2.82 -9.62 -28.44
N LYS A 63 2.17 -10.67 -28.90
CA LYS A 63 2.57 -12.05 -28.62
C LYS A 63 3.88 -12.28 -29.40
N VAL A 64 4.97 -12.50 -28.68
CA VAL A 64 6.22 -12.97 -29.29
C VAL A 64 6.01 -14.44 -29.57
N GLU A 65 5.82 -14.82 -30.82
CA GLU A 65 5.91 -16.21 -31.27
C GLU A 65 7.38 -16.56 -31.36
N LEU A 66 7.85 -17.41 -30.43
CA LEU A 66 9.09 -18.13 -30.58
C LEU A 66 8.85 -19.23 -31.59
N LEU A 67 9.37 -19.06 -32.80
CA LEU A 67 9.57 -20.14 -33.76
C LEU A 67 10.72 -20.98 -33.23
N ILE A 68 10.41 -22.14 -32.64
CA ILE A 68 11.38 -23.21 -32.41
C ILE A 68 11.31 -24.10 -33.63
N GLU A 69 12.26 -23.95 -34.53
CA GLU A 69 12.51 -24.94 -35.53
C GLU A 69 13.23 -26.15 -34.87
N ASP A 70 12.66 -27.32 -35.09
CA ASP A 70 13.14 -28.60 -34.59
C ASP A 70 14.44 -28.96 -35.34
N ASP A 71 15.60 -28.76 -34.72
CA ASP A 71 16.83 -29.40 -35.16
C ASP A 71 17.66 -29.83 -33.96
N THR A 72 17.94 -31.11 -33.95
CA THR A 72 18.78 -31.94 -33.08
C THR A 72 19.83 -31.17 -32.27
N ILE A 73 19.67 -31.15 -30.94
CA ILE A 73 20.68 -30.61 -30.02
C ILE A 73 21.56 -31.75 -29.52
N GLU A 74 22.84 -31.72 -29.93
CA GLU A 74 23.90 -32.42 -29.23
C GLU A 74 24.16 -31.77 -27.87
N GLU A 75 24.31 -32.60 -26.82
CA GLU A 75 24.60 -32.14 -25.45
C GLU A 75 25.93 -31.39 -25.41
N SER A 76 25.89 -30.07 -25.33
CA SER A 76 27.03 -29.26 -24.90
C SER A 76 26.68 -28.59 -23.54
N ASN A 77 27.51 -28.92 -22.54
CA ASN A 77 27.53 -28.28 -21.23
C ASN A 77 27.91 -26.81 -21.39
N ASP A 78 26.92 -25.91 -21.36
CA ASP A 78 27.22 -24.49 -21.48
C ASP A 78 26.54 -23.70 -20.32
N GLU A 79 27.35 -23.39 -19.29
CA GLU A 79 26.97 -22.47 -18.21
C GLU A 79 26.47 -21.10 -18.72
N ASN A 80 26.91 -20.73 -19.95
CA ASN A 80 26.48 -19.51 -20.62
C ASN A 80 25.01 -19.55 -21.09
N ILE A 81 24.49 -20.69 -21.55
CA ILE A 81 23.10 -20.83 -22.00
C ILE A 81 22.15 -20.69 -20.79
N ASN A 82 22.49 -21.30 -19.66
CA ASN A 82 21.71 -21.17 -18.44
C ASN A 82 21.71 -19.72 -17.90
N LYS A 83 22.82 -19.00 -18.05
CA LYS A 83 22.90 -17.58 -17.68
C LYS A 83 22.06 -16.70 -18.60
N ILE A 84 22.09 -16.94 -19.91
CA ILE A 84 21.27 -16.23 -20.92
C ILE A 84 19.79 -16.52 -20.69
N LEU A 85 19.39 -17.78 -20.41
CA LEU A 85 18.00 -18.14 -20.11
C LEU A 85 17.51 -17.50 -18.79
N MET A 86 18.37 -17.40 -17.77
CA MET A 86 18.06 -16.67 -16.53
C MET A 86 17.91 -15.16 -16.77
N ASP A 87 18.77 -14.56 -17.59
CA ASP A 87 18.69 -13.13 -17.89
C ASP A 87 17.47 -12.80 -18.76
N VAL A 88 17.17 -13.63 -19.78
CA VAL A 88 15.95 -13.48 -20.60
C VAL A 88 14.69 -13.69 -19.78
N SER A 89 14.67 -14.65 -18.85
CA SER A 89 13.52 -14.83 -17.94
C SER A 89 13.34 -13.67 -16.98
N LYS A 90 14.43 -13.05 -16.51
CA LYS A 90 14.41 -11.84 -15.68
C LYS A 90 13.94 -10.61 -16.46
N GLU A 91 14.44 -10.40 -17.68
CA GLU A 91 13.99 -9.27 -18.53
C GLU A 91 12.52 -9.41 -18.94
N THR A 92 12.05 -10.61 -19.28
CA THR A 92 10.64 -10.85 -19.64
C THR A 92 9.73 -10.64 -18.42
N SER A 93 10.15 -11.12 -17.24
CA SER A 93 9.42 -10.87 -15.98
C SER A 93 9.40 -9.38 -15.62
N ASN A 94 10.52 -8.68 -15.78
CA ASN A 94 10.62 -7.24 -15.54
C ASN A 94 9.76 -6.42 -16.51
N THR A 95 9.71 -6.79 -17.79
CA THR A 95 8.88 -6.11 -18.80
C THR A 95 7.38 -6.33 -18.53
N ILE A 96 6.99 -7.53 -18.10
CA ILE A 96 5.60 -7.84 -17.70
C ILE A 96 5.25 -7.07 -16.43
N ILE A 97 6.13 -7.01 -15.44
CA ILE A 97 5.92 -6.26 -14.20
C ILE A 97 5.83 -4.76 -14.47
N THR A 98 6.73 -4.20 -15.29
CA THR A 98 6.72 -2.77 -15.63
C THR A 98 5.47 -2.37 -16.44
N SER A 99 5.00 -3.22 -17.36
CA SER A 99 3.75 -2.98 -18.09
C SER A 99 2.50 -3.14 -17.21
N ALA A 100 2.53 -4.01 -16.21
CA ALA A 100 1.48 -4.13 -15.21
C ALA A 100 1.43 -2.91 -14.28
N LEU A 101 2.59 -2.35 -13.91
CA LEU A 101 2.69 -1.15 -13.06
C LEU A 101 2.12 0.11 -13.73
N ASN A 102 2.22 0.25 -15.04
CA ASN A 102 1.66 1.39 -15.79
C ASN A 102 0.12 1.48 -15.82
N GLY A 103 -0.59 0.46 -15.31
CA GLY A 103 -2.04 0.42 -15.14
C GLY A 103 -2.51 0.44 -13.69
N ILE A 104 -1.60 0.52 -12.71
CA ILE A 104 -1.96 0.46 -11.29
C ILE A 104 -2.62 1.77 -10.88
N LYS A 105 -3.89 1.67 -10.48
CA LYS A 105 -4.64 2.78 -9.91
C LYS A 105 -4.16 3.03 -8.49
N HIS A 106 -3.61 4.22 -8.24
CA HIS A 106 -3.28 4.67 -6.89
C HIS A 106 -4.54 4.74 -6.03
N LEU A 107 -4.51 4.13 -4.87
CA LEU A 107 -5.56 4.22 -3.87
C LEU A 107 -5.23 5.32 -2.85
N LYS A 108 -6.25 5.83 -2.17
CA LYS A 108 -6.09 6.82 -1.10
C LYS A 108 -6.23 6.14 0.26
N PRO A 109 -5.65 6.69 1.34
CA PRO A 109 -5.92 6.22 2.69
C PRO A 109 -7.42 6.19 3.00
N LEU A 110 -7.90 5.09 3.61
CA LEU A 110 -9.30 4.91 4.00
C LEU A 110 -9.72 5.82 5.16
N ILE A 111 -8.75 6.19 5.99
CA ILE A 111 -8.94 7.02 7.18
C ILE A 111 -7.89 8.14 7.24
N LYS A 112 -8.20 9.21 7.92
CA LYS A 112 -7.21 10.24 8.27
C LYS A 112 -6.26 9.68 9.32
N TRP A 113 -4.97 9.93 9.16
CA TRP A 113 -3.92 9.54 10.11
C TRP A 113 -2.96 10.70 10.33
N SER A 114 -2.55 10.92 11.58
CA SER A 114 -1.59 11.97 11.91
C SER A 114 -0.25 11.67 11.24
N GLY A 115 0.36 12.64 10.58
CA GLY A 115 1.63 12.43 9.87
C GLY A 115 1.50 11.75 8.50
N GLY A 116 0.29 11.47 8.02
CA GLY A 116 0.10 10.80 6.72
C GLY A 116 0.80 11.53 5.56
N LYS A 117 1.50 10.76 4.70
CA LYS A 117 2.44 11.25 3.68
C LYS A 117 1.80 11.54 2.31
N SER A 118 0.47 11.45 2.16
CA SER A 118 -0.19 11.55 0.85
C SER A 118 0.18 12.81 0.05
N ASP A 119 0.34 13.95 0.73
CA ASP A 119 0.71 15.23 0.09
C ASP A 119 2.22 15.34 -0.17
N GLU A 120 3.02 14.41 0.34
CA GLU A 120 4.49 14.48 0.33
C GLU A 120 5.13 13.43 -0.60
N ILE A 121 4.39 12.42 -1.06
CA ILE A 121 4.93 11.30 -1.85
C ILE A 121 5.77 11.81 -3.04
N LYS A 122 5.31 12.85 -3.73
CA LYS A 122 6.02 13.47 -4.87
C LYS A 122 7.41 14.03 -4.53
N MET A 123 7.68 14.30 -3.25
CA MET A 123 8.98 14.81 -2.81
C MET A 123 10.01 13.70 -2.69
N PHE A 124 9.57 12.45 -2.46
CA PHE A 124 10.47 11.33 -2.18
C PHE A 124 10.25 10.09 -3.07
N GLU A 125 9.20 10.01 -3.90
CA GLU A 125 8.95 8.84 -4.77
C GLU A 125 10.11 8.51 -5.72
N LYS A 126 10.88 9.51 -6.16
CA LYS A 126 12.05 9.33 -7.01
C LYS A 126 13.22 8.57 -6.34
N TYR A 127 13.13 8.38 -5.04
CA TYR A 127 14.10 7.61 -4.27
C TYR A 127 13.64 6.17 -4.00
N PHE A 128 12.46 5.76 -4.48
CA PHE A 128 12.05 4.37 -4.41
C PHE A 128 12.98 3.51 -5.28
N PRO A 129 13.31 2.28 -4.86
CA PRO A 129 14.08 1.37 -5.69
C PRO A 129 13.24 0.97 -6.91
N GLU A 130 13.90 0.84 -8.07
CA GLU A 130 13.23 0.43 -9.31
C GLU A 130 12.63 -0.98 -9.21
N HIS A 131 13.32 -1.86 -8.46
CA HIS A 131 12.92 -3.26 -8.30
C HIS A 131 12.98 -3.70 -6.84
N TYR A 132 11.95 -4.41 -6.41
CA TYR A 132 11.88 -5.10 -5.14
C TYR A 132 10.91 -6.28 -5.23
N SER A 133 11.11 -7.32 -4.41
CA SER A 133 10.25 -8.50 -4.34
C SER A 133 9.04 -8.29 -3.43
N THR A 134 9.25 -7.67 -2.27
CA THR A 134 8.21 -7.40 -1.27
C THR A 134 8.32 -5.97 -0.76
N TYR A 135 7.19 -5.27 -0.76
CA TYR A 135 7.05 -3.97 -0.09
C TYR A 135 6.77 -4.15 1.40
N ILE A 136 7.43 -3.40 2.26
CA ILE A 136 7.30 -3.52 3.72
C ILE A 136 7.05 -2.14 4.34
N GLU A 137 6.05 -2.03 5.23
CA GLU A 137 5.75 -0.79 5.95
C GLU A 137 5.45 -1.09 7.43
N PRO A 138 6.46 -1.03 8.33
CA PRO A 138 6.30 -1.40 9.75
C PRO A 138 5.60 -0.36 10.61
N PHE A 139 5.39 0.85 10.09
CA PHE A 139 4.64 1.94 10.69
C PHE A 139 3.54 2.38 9.72
N VAL A 140 2.65 1.45 9.35
CA VAL A 140 1.74 1.68 8.22
C VAL A 140 0.75 2.83 8.47
N GLY A 141 0.31 3.04 9.71
CA GLY A 141 -0.64 4.10 10.04
C GLY A 141 -1.81 4.17 9.05
N GLY A 142 -2.03 5.33 8.43
CA GLY A 142 -3.06 5.50 7.40
C GLY A 142 -2.74 4.84 6.05
N GLY A 143 -1.57 4.24 5.87
CA GLY A 143 -1.16 3.52 4.66
C GLY A 143 -0.95 4.43 3.44
N SER A 144 -0.50 5.67 3.64
CA SER A 144 -0.38 6.64 2.55
C SER A 144 0.50 6.14 1.40
N VAL A 145 1.66 5.57 1.72
CA VAL A 145 2.61 5.06 0.70
C VAL A 145 2.18 3.68 0.21
N TYR A 146 1.74 2.81 1.10
CA TYR A 146 1.20 1.49 0.77
C TYR A 146 0.05 1.56 -0.25
N PHE A 147 -0.99 2.35 0.01
CA PHE A 147 -2.12 2.52 -0.90
C PHE A 147 -1.73 3.24 -2.20
N TYR A 148 -0.77 4.17 -2.14
CA TYR A 148 -0.25 4.82 -3.34
C TYR A 148 0.48 3.83 -4.24
N LEU A 149 1.38 3.00 -3.69
CA LEU A 149 2.14 2.02 -4.46
C LEU A 149 1.29 0.84 -4.95
N ASN A 150 0.25 0.45 -4.20
CA ASN A 150 -0.60 -0.70 -4.50
C ASN A 150 0.22 -1.95 -4.88
N PRO A 151 1.17 -2.40 -4.03
CA PRO A 151 2.16 -3.40 -4.36
C PRO A 151 1.53 -4.78 -4.58
N ILE A 152 2.18 -5.64 -5.39
CA ILE A 152 1.73 -7.02 -5.64
C ILE A 152 1.92 -7.85 -4.37
N ASN A 153 3.12 -7.78 -3.78
CA ASN A 153 3.46 -8.46 -2.53
C ASN A 153 3.75 -7.41 -1.47
N ALA A 154 3.12 -7.51 -0.31
CA ALA A 154 3.35 -6.57 0.78
C ALA A 154 3.24 -7.20 2.15
N VAL A 155 3.99 -6.63 3.08
CA VAL A 155 3.89 -6.83 4.52
C VAL A 155 3.67 -5.46 5.16
N ILE A 156 2.56 -5.27 5.85
CA ILE A 156 2.29 -4.04 6.59
C ILE A 156 2.10 -4.35 8.07
N SER A 157 2.60 -3.48 8.92
CA SER A 157 2.48 -3.64 10.36
C SER A 157 2.23 -2.32 11.06
N ASP A 158 1.57 -2.38 12.19
CA ASP A 158 1.42 -1.30 13.15
C ASP A 158 1.17 -1.87 14.54
N VAL A 159 1.59 -1.17 15.58
CA VAL A 159 1.30 -1.54 16.97
C VAL A 159 -0.15 -1.23 17.37
N HIS A 160 -0.83 -0.39 16.60
CA HIS A 160 -2.21 0.02 16.84
C HIS A 160 -3.19 -1.08 16.44
N LYS A 161 -3.69 -1.82 17.42
CA LYS A 161 -4.53 -3.02 17.19
C LYS A 161 -5.80 -2.72 16.38
N GLU A 162 -6.59 -1.69 16.73
CA GLU A 162 -7.86 -1.39 16.06
C GLU A 162 -7.66 -0.99 14.58
N LEU A 163 -6.51 -0.38 14.25
CA LEU A 163 -6.12 -0.10 12.86
C LEU A 163 -5.87 -1.40 12.09
N ILE A 164 -5.12 -2.30 12.69
CA ILE A 164 -4.81 -3.61 12.09
C ILE A 164 -6.08 -4.46 11.94
N ASP A 165 -6.97 -4.43 12.93
CA ASP A 165 -8.28 -5.08 12.85
C ASP A 165 -9.09 -4.55 11.65
N LEU A 166 -9.06 -3.24 11.39
CA LEU A 166 -9.70 -2.62 10.22
C LEU A 166 -9.14 -3.18 8.91
N TYR A 167 -7.82 -3.15 8.74
CA TYR A 167 -7.19 -3.62 7.50
C TYR A 167 -7.41 -5.12 7.29
N LYS A 168 -7.28 -5.95 8.33
CA LYS A 168 -7.58 -7.37 8.27
C LYS A 168 -9.03 -7.65 7.91
N SER A 169 -9.97 -6.94 8.52
CA SER A 169 -11.40 -7.11 8.25
C SER A 169 -11.73 -6.79 6.78
N ILE A 170 -11.17 -5.70 6.22
CA ILE A 170 -11.35 -5.37 4.81
C ILE A 170 -10.72 -6.44 3.91
N GLY A 171 -9.49 -6.88 4.20
CA GLY A 171 -8.82 -7.96 3.45
C GLY A 171 -9.58 -9.30 3.49
N LYS A 172 -10.37 -9.55 4.53
CA LYS A 172 -11.27 -10.71 4.66
C LYS A 172 -12.65 -10.50 4.02
N GLY A 173 -12.86 -9.43 3.25
CA GLY A 173 -14.13 -9.16 2.56
C GLY A 173 -15.24 -8.59 3.44
N LYS A 174 -14.89 -8.03 4.62
CA LYS A 174 -15.87 -7.48 5.57
C LYS A 174 -16.21 -5.98 5.34
N SER A 175 -15.79 -5.42 4.23
CA SER A 175 -16.06 -4.00 3.88
C SER A 175 -17.54 -3.66 3.89
N GLN A 176 -18.40 -4.55 3.36
CA GLN A 176 -19.85 -4.35 3.34
C GLN A 176 -20.43 -4.29 4.75
N GLU A 177 -19.96 -5.13 5.68
CA GLU A 177 -20.44 -5.11 7.08
C GLU A 177 -20.06 -3.80 7.77
N ILE A 178 -18.85 -3.27 7.52
CA ILE A 178 -18.41 -1.96 8.04
C ILE A 178 -19.26 -0.84 7.41
N TYR A 179 -19.56 -0.92 6.12
CA TYR A 179 -20.39 0.05 5.41
C TYR A 179 -21.82 0.09 5.98
N GLU A 180 -22.46 -1.07 6.20
CA GLU A 180 -23.80 -1.14 6.78
C GLU A 180 -23.82 -0.63 8.22
N PHE A 181 -22.75 -0.86 9.00
CA PHE A 181 -22.61 -0.27 10.33
C PHE A 181 -22.60 1.26 10.25
N MET A 182 -21.88 1.86 9.29
CA MET A 182 -21.88 3.32 9.08
C MET A 182 -23.26 3.86 8.73
N LYS A 183 -24.08 3.10 8.02
CA LYS A 183 -25.48 3.46 7.71
C LYS A 183 -26.40 3.35 8.93
N GLN A 184 -26.20 2.32 9.72
CA GLN A 184 -27.01 2.06 10.93
C GLN A 184 -26.81 3.14 11.99
N TYR A 185 -25.61 3.68 12.11
CA TYR A 185 -25.23 4.67 13.13
C TYR A 185 -25.00 6.05 12.49
N PRO A 186 -26.01 6.95 12.50
CA PRO A 186 -25.90 8.26 11.87
C PRO A 186 -24.86 9.15 12.54
N ASN A 187 -24.43 10.18 11.81
CA ASN A 187 -23.40 11.13 12.22
C ASN A 187 -24.01 12.23 13.09
N ASP A 188 -24.42 11.91 14.29
CA ASP A 188 -24.89 12.86 15.32
C ASP A 188 -24.17 12.62 16.66
N GLU A 189 -24.27 13.61 17.56
CA GLU A 189 -23.50 13.61 18.81
C GLU A 189 -23.90 12.48 19.76
N ASN A 190 -25.18 12.19 19.90
CA ASN A 190 -25.67 11.13 20.79
C ASN A 190 -25.24 9.75 20.30
N THR A 191 -25.43 9.49 19.01
CA THR A 191 -25.00 8.24 18.36
C THR A 191 -23.48 8.09 18.45
N TYR A 192 -22.73 9.19 18.26
CA TYR A 192 -21.27 9.14 18.37
C TYR A 192 -20.80 8.64 19.73
N TYR A 193 -21.32 9.22 20.83
CA TYR A 193 -20.92 8.81 22.18
C TYR A 193 -21.38 7.39 22.49
N LYS A 194 -22.57 7.00 22.04
CA LYS A 194 -23.05 5.61 22.17
C LYS A 194 -22.09 4.62 21.47
N VAL A 195 -21.71 4.89 20.22
CA VAL A 195 -20.77 4.03 19.48
C VAL A 195 -19.39 4.02 20.15
N ARG A 196 -18.91 5.18 20.62
CA ARG A 196 -17.60 5.31 21.23
C ARG A 196 -17.50 4.58 22.57
N ASP A 197 -18.50 4.69 23.41
CA ASP A 197 -18.40 4.36 24.84
C ASP A 197 -19.20 3.10 25.25
N GLU A 198 -20.26 2.74 24.50
CA GLU A 198 -21.23 1.72 24.94
C GLU A 198 -21.24 0.46 24.07
N ILE A 199 -20.79 0.54 22.80
CA ILE A 199 -20.80 -0.66 21.93
C ILE A 199 -19.75 -1.66 22.41
N GLU A 200 -20.22 -2.86 22.71
CA GLU A 200 -19.39 -4.01 23.06
C GLU A 200 -18.63 -4.51 21.82
N ILE A 201 -17.34 -4.79 21.99
CA ILE A 201 -16.48 -5.37 20.97
C ILE A 201 -16.31 -6.86 21.27
N LYS A 202 -16.82 -7.69 20.38
CA LYS A 202 -16.79 -9.15 20.54
C LYS A 202 -15.68 -9.79 19.72
N ASP A 203 -15.36 -9.18 18.57
CA ASP A 203 -14.38 -9.73 17.63
C ASP A 203 -13.63 -8.62 16.88
N GLU A 204 -12.78 -9.03 15.95
CA GLU A 204 -11.97 -8.16 15.09
C GLU A 204 -12.85 -7.26 14.19
N VAL A 205 -13.98 -7.78 13.70
CA VAL A 205 -14.88 -7.03 12.81
C VAL A 205 -15.63 -5.95 13.57
N ASP A 206 -16.08 -6.21 14.79
CA ASP A 206 -16.69 -5.20 15.65
C ASP A 206 -15.69 -4.11 16.04
N SER A 207 -14.43 -4.49 16.31
CA SER A 207 -13.32 -3.54 16.51
C SER A 207 -13.14 -2.65 15.28
N ALA A 208 -13.10 -3.22 14.09
CA ALA A 208 -12.97 -2.51 12.83
C ALA A 208 -14.13 -1.54 12.56
N LYS A 209 -15.38 -1.98 12.79
CA LYS A 209 -16.60 -1.15 12.64
C LYS A 209 -16.55 0.08 13.53
N ARG A 210 -16.32 -0.13 14.86
CA ARG A 210 -16.23 0.95 15.82
C ARG A 210 -15.08 1.90 15.50
N PHE A 211 -13.90 1.37 15.23
CA PHE A 211 -12.72 2.17 14.91
C PHE A 211 -12.95 3.01 13.65
N TYR A 212 -13.43 2.44 12.55
CA TYR A 212 -13.71 3.17 11.32
C TYR A 212 -14.74 4.28 11.55
N TYR A 213 -15.82 4.00 12.27
CA TYR A 213 -16.82 5.00 12.63
C TYR A 213 -16.21 6.17 13.41
N GLN A 214 -15.44 5.88 14.45
CA GLN A 214 -14.76 6.90 15.25
C GLN A 214 -13.81 7.75 14.39
N ARG A 215 -13.03 7.13 13.51
CA ARG A 215 -12.08 7.85 12.63
C ARG A 215 -12.78 8.78 11.63
N LYS A 216 -13.97 8.42 11.16
CA LYS A 216 -14.77 9.23 10.22
C LYS A 216 -15.56 10.33 10.91
N THR A 217 -15.97 10.15 12.17
CA THR A 217 -16.93 11.03 12.87
C THR A 217 -16.32 11.87 14.00
N CYS A 218 -15.13 11.50 14.52
CA CYS A 218 -14.49 12.23 15.60
C CYS A 218 -13.90 13.58 15.15
N PHE A 219 -13.69 14.49 16.10
CA PHE A 219 -13.14 15.81 15.84
C PHE A 219 -11.82 15.73 15.07
N ARG A 220 -11.82 16.30 13.86
CA ARG A 220 -10.68 16.37 12.92
C ARG A 220 -10.03 15.04 12.53
N GLY A 221 -10.66 13.91 12.85
CA GLY A 221 -10.07 12.60 12.67
C GLY A 221 -8.81 12.41 13.53
N MET A 222 -8.74 13.02 14.70
CA MET A 222 -7.62 12.87 15.65
C MET A 222 -7.63 11.49 16.31
N LEU A 223 -6.47 11.06 16.78
CA LEU A 223 -6.31 9.84 17.58
C LEU A 223 -5.72 10.20 18.93
N ARG A 224 -6.42 9.86 20.00
CA ARG A 224 -5.95 10.03 21.36
C ARG A 224 -6.67 9.09 22.31
N TYR A 225 -5.92 8.50 23.22
CA TYR A 225 -6.43 7.65 24.29
C TYR A 225 -6.16 8.31 25.64
N ASN A 226 -7.02 8.08 26.60
CA ASN A 226 -6.79 8.50 27.98
C ASN A 226 -5.86 7.50 28.70
N LYS A 227 -5.47 7.80 29.94
CA LYS A 227 -4.59 6.95 30.76
C LYS A 227 -5.14 5.52 30.99
N ASN A 228 -6.44 5.31 30.77
CA ASN A 228 -7.09 4.01 30.88
C ASN A 228 -7.17 3.27 29.51
N GLY A 229 -6.48 3.77 28.49
CA GLY A 229 -6.51 3.17 27.13
C GLY A 229 -7.84 3.36 26.39
N LYS A 230 -8.73 4.26 26.83
CA LYS A 230 -10.00 4.53 26.14
C LYS A 230 -9.84 5.69 25.17
N PHE A 231 -10.34 5.53 23.96
CA PHE A 231 -10.43 6.59 22.96
C PHE A 231 -11.27 7.76 23.50
N ASN A 232 -10.74 9.00 23.44
CA ASN A 232 -11.35 10.15 24.12
C ASN A 232 -11.46 11.42 23.27
N ILE A 233 -11.42 11.30 21.94
CA ILE A 233 -11.67 12.44 21.06
C ILE A 233 -13.18 12.74 21.05
N PRO A 234 -13.58 14.02 21.08
CA PRO A 234 -14.99 14.42 21.01
C PRO A 234 -15.56 14.26 19.59
N PHE A 235 -16.88 14.38 19.48
CA PHE A 235 -17.61 14.39 18.22
C PHE A 235 -17.13 15.50 17.27
N GLY A 236 -17.01 15.19 15.98
CA GLY A 236 -16.40 16.08 14.99
C GLY A 236 -17.35 17.10 14.36
N ARG A 237 -18.68 16.95 14.56
CA ARG A 237 -19.73 17.84 14.04
C ARG A 237 -19.66 18.09 12.53
N TYR A 238 -19.24 17.07 11.76
CA TYR A 238 -19.23 17.17 10.31
C TYR A 238 -20.66 17.20 9.76
N LYS A 239 -20.91 18.06 8.76
CA LYS A 239 -22.20 18.09 8.05
C LYS A 239 -22.43 16.80 7.25
N THR A 240 -21.38 16.30 6.63
CA THR A 240 -21.39 15.07 5.84
C THR A 240 -20.12 14.28 6.09
N ILE A 241 -20.23 12.96 6.06
CA ILE A 241 -19.09 12.02 6.08
C ILE A 241 -19.15 11.15 4.84
N ASN A 242 -17.99 10.91 4.23
CA ASN A 242 -17.88 9.99 3.11
C ASN A 242 -17.23 8.69 3.57
N TYR A 243 -17.87 7.57 3.27
CA TYR A 243 -17.40 6.21 3.54
C TYR A 243 -17.66 5.27 2.34
N SER A 244 -17.94 5.84 1.17
CA SER A 244 -18.17 5.06 -0.07
C SER A 244 -16.94 4.29 -0.54
N GLU A 245 -15.74 4.68 -0.09
CA GLU A 245 -14.50 3.97 -0.37
C GLU A 245 -14.52 2.51 0.10
N LEU A 246 -15.31 2.20 1.15
CA LEU A 246 -15.52 0.81 1.61
C LEU A 246 -16.12 -0.11 0.55
N LEU A 247 -16.87 0.46 -0.41
CA LEU A 247 -17.47 -0.30 -1.51
C LEU A 247 -16.53 -0.50 -2.71
N ASN A 248 -15.36 0.15 -2.70
CA ASN A 248 -14.37 -0.04 -3.75
C ASN A 248 -13.58 -1.33 -3.50
N LYS A 249 -13.80 -2.33 -4.36
CA LYS A 249 -13.17 -3.64 -4.28
C LYS A 249 -11.65 -3.64 -4.43
N ASP A 250 -11.05 -2.55 -4.95
CA ASP A 250 -9.60 -2.44 -5.07
C ASP A 250 -8.91 -2.52 -3.68
N TYR A 251 -9.54 -1.97 -2.62
CA TYR A 251 -9.01 -2.07 -1.25
C TYR A 251 -9.05 -3.50 -0.72
N GLU A 252 -10.16 -4.21 -0.93
CA GLU A 252 -10.28 -5.61 -0.54
C GLU A 252 -9.25 -6.47 -1.27
N THR A 253 -9.12 -6.27 -2.59
CA THR A 253 -8.16 -6.99 -3.43
C THR A 253 -6.72 -6.75 -2.97
N LEU A 254 -6.34 -5.50 -2.67
CA LEU A 254 -5.00 -5.19 -2.18
C LEU A 254 -4.74 -5.79 -0.80
N LEU A 255 -5.65 -5.58 0.15
CA LEU A 255 -5.48 -6.05 1.54
C LEU A 255 -5.57 -7.56 1.67
N SER A 256 -6.32 -8.27 0.79
CA SER A 256 -6.42 -9.74 0.82
C SER A 256 -5.13 -10.45 0.43
N ARG A 257 -4.28 -9.81 -0.38
CA ARG A 257 -2.97 -10.33 -0.80
C ARG A 257 -1.80 -9.82 0.05
N THR A 258 -2.07 -9.03 1.08
CA THR A 258 -1.07 -8.40 1.95
C THR A 258 -0.99 -9.14 3.27
N GLU A 259 0.20 -9.42 3.73
CA GLU A 259 0.44 -9.88 5.10
C GLU A 259 0.28 -8.71 6.07
N ILE A 260 -0.70 -8.80 6.98
CA ILE A 260 -1.10 -7.72 7.88
C ILE A 260 -0.82 -8.12 9.32
N LEU A 261 0.10 -7.42 9.98
CA LEU A 261 0.63 -7.80 11.28
C LEU A 261 0.37 -6.72 12.36
N ASN A 262 0.04 -7.15 13.57
CA ASN A 262 0.04 -6.28 14.74
C ASN A 262 1.34 -6.52 15.53
N LYS A 263 2.45 -5.99 15.00
CA LYS A 263 3.80 -6.18 15.53
C LYS A 263 4.59 -4.88 15.51
N GLY A 264 5.57 -4.77 16.41
CA GLY A 264 6.55 -3.68 16.39
C GLY A 264 7.54 -3.81 15.22
N PHE A 265 8.25 -2.72 14.95
CA PHE A 265 9.22 -2.65 13.86
C PHE A 265 10.35 -3.67 14.01
N GLU A 266 10.77 -3.98 15.25
CA GLU A 266 11.83 -4.95 15.53
C GLU A 266 11.52 -6.30 14.91
N TYR A 267 10.30 -6.80 15.15
CA TYR A 267 9.85 -8.06 14.58
C TYR A 267 9.97 -8.06 13.06
N ILE A 268 9.63 -6.94 12.41
CA ILE A 268 9.69 -6.82 10.96
C ILE A 268 11.14 -6.86 10.47
N PHE A 269 12.06 -6.14 11.08
CA PHE A 269 13.47 -6.18 10.70
C PHE A 269 14.09 -7.58 10.89
N GLU A 270 13.69 -8.30 11.93
CA GLU A 270 14.21 -9.64 12.25
C GLU A 270 13.71 -10.71 11.27
N ASN A 271 12.42 -10.64 10.86
CA ASN A 271 11.78 -11.72 10.11
C ASN A 271 11.76 -11.52 8.58
N TYR A 272 12.04 -10.31 8.08
CA TYR A 272 11.96 -9.98 6.65
C TYR A 272 13.29 -9.43 6.09
N ASN A 273 14.43 -9.73 6.72
CA ASN A 273 15.73 -9.20 6.40
C ASN A 273 16.32 -9.81 5.11
N ASP A 274 15.84 -9.35 3.95
CA ASP A 274 16.25 -9.78 2.62
C ASP A 274 16.60 -8.56 1.74
N GLU A 275 17.68 -8.63 0.97
CA GLU A 275 18.20 -7.56 0.12
C GLU A 275 17.28 -7.20 -1.07
N ASN A 276 16.37 -8.11 -1.44
CA ASN A 276 15.39 -7.89 -2.48
C ASN A 276 14.13 -7.18 -1.96
N ASN A 277 13.98 -6.99 -0.65
CA ASN A 277 12.85 -6.29 -0.06
C ASN A 277 13.07 -4.78 -0.04
N PHE A 278 11.97 -4.03 -0.11
CA PHE A 278 11.93 -2.58 0.07
C PHE A 278 11.07 -2.22 1.28
N MET A 279 11.64 -1.48 2.22
CA MET A 279 10.96 -1.03 3.43
C MET A 279 10.84 0.49 3.44
N PHE A 280 9.60 0.98 3.54
CA PHE A 280 9.32 2.38 3.79
C PHE A 280 9.09 2.61 5.29
N LEU A 281 9.76 3.63 5.84
CA LEU A 281 9.75 3.95 7.26
C LEU A 281 9.20 5.36 7.50
N ASP A 282 8.10 5.45 8.23
CA ASP A 282 7.50 6.69 8.74
C ASP A 282 7.26 6.57 10.25
N PRO A 283 8.35 6.49 11.05
CA PRO A 283 8.24 6.29 12.49
C PRO A 283 7.67 7.53 13.18
N PRO A 284 7.17 7.41 14.42
CA PRO A 284 6.86 8.56 15.26
C PRO A 284 8.04 9.52 15.36
N TYR A 285 7.78 10.83 15.27
CA TYR A 285 8.84 11.83 15.22
C TYR A 285 9.43 12.13 16.59
N ASP A 286 10.71 12.51 16.60
CA ASP A 286 11.39 13.07 17.79
C ASP A 286 10.86 14.49 18.05
N SER A 287 9.73 14.60 18.74
CA SER A 287 9.15 15.86 19.18
C SER A 287 8.65 15.75 20.61
N GLU A 288 8.61 16.87 21.34
CA GLU A 288 8.10 16.93 22.72
C GLU A 288 6.63 16.50 22.86
N PHE A 289 5.93 16.27 21.75
CA PHE A 289 4.50 15.98 21.66
C PHE A 289 4.18 14.59 21.08
N THR A 290 5.10 13.65 21.18
CA THR A 290 4.94 12.28 20.66
C THR A 290 4.17 11.32 21.57
N ASP A 291 3.42 11.82 22.54
CA ASP A 291 2.50 10.96 23.30
C ASP A 291 1.26 10.66 22.45
N TYR A 292 1.33 9.62 21.65
CA TYR A 292 0.17 9.10 20.91
C TYR A 292 -0.82 8.35 21.83
N GLY A 293 -0.50 8.19 23.13
CA GLY A 293 -1.36 7.54 24.12
C GLY A 293 -1.53 6.03 23.95
N TYR A 294 -1.04 5.44 22.86
CA TYR A 294 -1.08 3.99 22.59
C TYR A 294 0.29 3.36 22.34
N CYS A 295 1.32 4.16 22.09
CA CYS A 295 2.70 3.67 22.02
C CYS A 295 3.66 4.72 22.58
N GLN A 296 4.69 4.24 23.26
CA GLN A 296 5.85 5.05 23.62
C GLN A 296 6.89 4.86 22.51
N PHE A 297 7.32 5.97 21.90
CA PHE A 297 8.37 5.97 20.90
C PHE A 297 9.29 7.18 21.16
N GLY A 298 10.25 6.98 22.01
CA GLY A 298 11.18 8.01 22.44
C GLY A 298 12.57 7.86 21.81
N LYS A 299 13.57 8.49 22.45
CA LYS A 299 14.95 8.49 21.96
C LYS A 299 15.58 7.10 21.90
N GLU A 300 15.21 6.21 22.82
CA GLU A 300 15.77 4.84 22.84
C GLU A 300 15.23 4.01 21.68
N GLU A 301 13.93 4.13 21.36
CA GLU A 301 13.31 3.50 20.20
C GLU A 301 13.90 4.05 18.90
N GLN A 302 14.18 5.37 18.83
CA GLN A 302 14.86 5.98 17.70
C GLN A 302 16.28 5.43 17.50
N LYS A 303 17.06 5.28 18.57
CA LYS A 303 18.41 4.68 18.51
C LYS A 303 18.36 3.22 18.06
N LYS A 304 17.40 2.46 18.59
CA LYS A 304 17.19 1.06 18.21
C LYS A 304 16.82 0.94 16.72
N LEU A 305 15.90 1.78 16.25
CA LEU A 305 15.52 1.84 14.85
C LEU A 305 16.73 2.18 13.95
N ALA A 306 17.53 3.18 14.35
CA ALA A 306 18.73 3.56 13.60
C ALA A 306 19.76 2.41 13.53
N THR A 307 19.92 1.65 14.61
CA THR A 307 20.80 0.48 14.64
C THR A 307 20.31 -0.61 13.67
N LEU A 308 19.02 -0.93 13.69
CA LEU A 308 18.42 -1.90 12.76
C LEU A 308 18.52 -1.44 11.32
N PHE A 309 18.21 -0.16 11.05
CA PHE A 309 18.32 0.45 9.72
C PHE A 309 19.72 0.33 9.11
N LYS A 310 20.76 0.54 9.93
CA LYS A 310 22.17 0.48 9.48
C LYS A 310 22.67 -0.93 9.22
N ASN A 311 22.11 -1.93 9.93
CA ASN A 311 22.58 -3.31 9.89
C ASN A 311 21.73 -4.25 9.03
N THR A 312 20.60 -3.80 8.52
CA THR A 312 19.72 -4.62 7.68
C THR A 312 20.24 -4.74 6.26
N LYS A 313 19.87 -5.84 5.59
CA LYS A 313 20.03 -6.02 4.13
C LYS A 313 18.90 -5.38 3.33
N ILE A 314 17.77 -5.11 3.97
CA ILE A 314 16.58 -4.53 3.32
C ILE A 314 16.92 -3.15 2.78
N LYS A 315 16.46 -2.82 1.58
CA LYS A 315 16.51 -1.45 1.04
C LYS A 315 15.51 -0.57 1.81
N CYS A 316 16.00 0.26 2.71
CA CYS A 316 15.18 1.12 3.56
C CYS A 316 15.17 2.56 3.08
N LEU A 317 13.98 3.14 2.93
CA LEU A 317 13.75 4.58 2.74
C LEU A 317 12.94 5.11 3.90
N MET A 318 13.45 6.11 4.60
CA MET A 318 12.81 6.77 5.72
C MET A 318 12.51 8.22 5.40
N VAL A 319 11.32 8.68 5.85
CA VAL A 319 10.96 10.11 5.86
C VAL A 319 10.63 10.50 7.28
N ILE A 320 11.38 11.45 7.85
CA ILE A 320 11.24 11.84 9.24
C ILE A 320 11.50 13.34 9.43
N GLY A 321 10.91 13.94 10.45
CA GLY A 321 11.16 15.34 10.83
C GLY A 321 12.63 15.59 11.17
N LYS A 322 13.19 16.70 10.68
CA LYS A 322 14.57 17.10 10.92
C LYS A 322 14.74 17.62 12.34
N THR A 323 15.54 16.92 13.15
CA THR A 323 16.09 17.39 14.43
C THR A 323 17.59 17.16 14.45
N LYS A 324 18.32 17.83 15.34
CA LYS A 324 19.75 17.60 15.51
C LYS A 324 20.04 16.14 15.89
N PHE A 325 19.22 15.59 16.77
CA PHE A 325 19.32 14.20 17.20
C PHE A 325 19.16 13.20 16.04
N ILE A 326 18.14 13.39 15.18
CA ILE A 326 17.92 12.52 14.01
C ILE A 326 19.05 12.68 12.99
N GLN A 327 19.57 13.91 12.77
CA GLN A 327 20.69 14.12 11.88
C GLN A 327 21.95 13.38 12.36
N GLU A 328 22.25 13.42 13.66
CA GLU A 328 23.37 12.68 14.26
C GLU A 328 23.18 11.16 14.16
N LEU A 329 21.95 10.65 14.40
CA LEU A 329 21.65 9.22 14.29
C LEU A 329 21.85 8.67 12.88
N TYR A 330 21.52 9.44 11.83
CA TYR A 330 21.53 8.98 10.44
C TYR A 330 22.60 9.70 9.60
N ASP A 331 23.65 10.20 10.25
CA ASP A 331 24.79 10.81 9.54
C ASP A 331 25.35 9.84 8.49
N GLY A 332 25.61 10.35 7.28
CA GLY A 332 26.03 9.56 6.12
C GLY A 332 24.91 8.82 5.35
N TYR A 333 23.65 8.82 5.83
CA TYR A 333 22.50 8.20 5.18
C TYR A 333 21.46 9.20 4.68
N ILE A 334 21.61 10.49 5.02
CA ILE A 334 20.70 11.56 4.59
C ILE A 334 20.99 11.92 3.15
N VAL A 335 20.03 11.69 2.25
CA VAL A 335 20.20 11.94 0.80
C VAL A 335 19.54 13.22 0.33
N ALA A 336 18.54 13.73 1.08
CA ALA A 336 17.88 15.00 0.78
C ALA A 336 17.08 15.51 1.98
N GLU A 337 16.65 16.76 1.89
CA GLU A 337 15.66 17.37 2.78
C GLU A 337 14.67 18.21 1.99
N TYR A 338 13.47 18.44 2.52
CA TYR A 338 12.47 19.32 1.95
C TYR A 338 11.66 20.04 3.01
N ASP A 339 11.13 21.22 2.66
CA ASP A 339 10.31 22.02 3.58
C ASP A 339 8.92 21.39 3.76
N LYS A 340 8.46 21.27 4.99
CA LYS A 340 7.11 20.84 5.35
C LYS A 340 6.38 21.95 6.07
N LYS A 341 5.21 22.31 5.56
CA LYS A 341 4.29 23.25 6.20
C LYS A 341 3.13 22.46 6.81
N TYR A 342 3.02 22.47 8.13
CA TYR A 342 1.84 21.94 8.77
C TYR A 342 0.70 22.97 8.68
N LYS A 343 -0.39 22.65 8.01
CA LYS A 343 -1.58 23.50 7.84
C LYS A 343 -2.40 23.65 9.12
N PHE A 344 -1.86 23.20 10.26
CA PHE A 344 -2.67 22.95 11.44
C PHE A 344 -2.10 23.60 12.70
N LYS A 345 -2.86 24.56 13.26
CA LYS A 345 -2.64 25.09 14.62
C LYS A 345 -3.43 24.23 15.61
N LEU A 346 -2.74 23.53 16.50
CA LEU A 346 -3.39 22.77 17.58
C LEU A 346 -4.01 23.67 18.66
N TYR A 347 -3.43 24.88 18.89
CA TYR A 347 -3.84 25.85 19.90
C TYR A 347 -3.68 27.27 19.35
N ASP A 348 -4.54 28.22 19.78
CA ASP A 348 -4.56 29.62 19.30
C ASP A 348 -3.25 30.40 19.55
N ASN A 349 -2.44 29.97 20.51
CA ASN A 349 -1.20 30.66 20.89
C ASN A 349 0.08 30.03 20.32
N ARG A 350 -0.01 29.00 19.47
CA ARG A 350 1.13 28.39 18.78
C ARG A 350 1.30 29.02 17.41
N ILE A 351 1.98 30.15 17.38
CA ILE A 351 2.42 30.84 16.16
C ILE A 351 3.95 30.79 16.18
N GLY A 352 4.58 30.24 15.16
CA GLY A 352 6.05 30.28 15.03
C GLY A 352 6.64 29.07 14.33
N ASP A 353 7.92 28.82 14.56
CA ASP A 353 8.80 27.89 13.84
C ASP A 353 8.35 26.42 13.76
N GLU A 354 7.43 25.99 14.63
CA GLU A 354 6.85 24.63 14.58
C GLU A 354 5.91 24.39 13.39
N ILE A 355 5.45 25.45 12.69
CA ILE A 355 4.57 25.35 11.52
C ILE A 355 5.40 25.11 10.23
N ASN A 356 6.64 25.58 10.22
CA ASN A 356 7.59 25.36 9.15
C ASN A 356 8.70 24.45 9.68
N THR A 357 8.72 23.23 9.22
CA THR A 357 9.75 22.26 9.56
C THR A 357 10.35 21.69 8.28
N LYS A 358 11.42 20.94 8.43
CA LYS A 358 12.01 20.18 7.32
C LYS A 358 11.86 18.69 7.59
N HIS A 359 11.64 17.95 6.52
CA HIS A 359 11.74 16.50 6.56
C HIS A 359 13.02 16.04 5.89
N LEU A 360 13.62 15.03 6.45
CA LEU A 360 14.79 14.34 5.92
C LEU A 360 14.33 13.14 5.12
N ILE A 361 15.02 12.89 4.00
CA ILE A 361 14.95 11.66 3.24
C ILE A 361 16.23 10.88 3.53
N ILE A 362 16.11 9.70 4.10
CA ILE A 362 17.20 8.87 4.60
C ILE A 362 17.10 7.51 3.94
N LYS A 363 18.19 6.99 3.37
CA LYS A 363 18.20 5.67 2.75
C LYS A 363 19.55 4.96 2.93
N ASN A 364 19.54 3.60 2.87
CA ASN A 364 20.72 2.77 3.07
C ASN A 364 21.19 2.03 1.79
N TYR A 365 20.65 2.37 0.62
CA TYR A 365 20.98 1.73 -0.67
C TYR A 365 21.33 2.75 -1.73
#